data_393d45edbdb5523808c1782d4f4178b9
#
_entry.id   393d45edbdb5523808c1782d4f4178b9
#
_cell.length_a   1.000
_cell.length_b   1.000
_cell.length_c   1.000
_cell.angle_alpha   90.00
_cell.angle_beta   90.00
_cell.angle_gamma   90.00
#
_symmetry.space_group_name_H-M   'P 1'
#
loop_
_entity.id
_entity.type
_entity.pdbx_description
1 polymer ?
#
loop_
_entity_poly.entity_id
_entity_poly.type
_entity_poly.pdbx_seq_one_letter_code
_entity_poly.pdbx_strand_id
1 'polypeptide(L)'
;MLADDPAHPASASHWVDTRLYFELGPYVPAGIPRSADGHRHWPVSEADWHGFLDREVTPRFPDGLSVQDVYGQWKGVHDAVPNRARSKVLLIDYPDTAANRSRILAIRSAWKQWTGEQSVLQVTIPAEVSF
;
A
#
# COMPACT_ATOMS: atom_id res chain seq x y z
N MET A 1 -25.60 9.67 -15.31
CA MET A 1 -25.51 8.60 -14.32
C MET A 1 -24.63 7.48 -14.87
N LEU A 2 -23.74 6.96 -14.07
CA LEU A 2 -22.78 5.92 -14.49
C LEU A 2 -23.32 4.51 -14.25
N ALA A 3 -24.63 4.31 -14.42
CA ALA A 3 -25.31 3.08 -14.00
C ALA A 3 -24.76 1.82 -14.65
N ASP A 4 -24.31 1.92 -15.89
CA ASP A 4 -23.89 0.77 -16.66
C ASP A 4 -22.39 0.74 -16.94
N ASP A 5 -21.62 1.58 -16.24
CA ASP A 5 -20.17 1.57 -16.36
C ASP A 5 -19.60 0.38 -15.58
N PRO A 6 -18.95 -0.61 -16.25
CA PRO A 6 -18.41 -1.77 -15.54
C PRO A 6 -17.34 -1.41 -14.50
N ALA A 7 -16.62 -0.31 -14.70
CA ALA A 7 -15.61 0.15 -13.74
C ALA A 7 -16.24 0.79 -12.50
N HIS A 8 -17.44 1.37 -12.68
CA HIS A 8 -18.14 2.09 -11.63
C HIS A 8 -19.60 1.65 -11.58
N PRO A 9 -19.87 0.41 -11.17
CA PRO A 9 -21.21 -0.14 -11.23
C PRO A 9 -22.15 0.55 -10.23
N ALA A 10 -23.27 1.07 -10.76
CA ALA A 10 -24.29 1.71 -9.91
C ALA A 10 -24.95 0.73 -8.95
N SER A 11 -24.90 -0.57 -9.25
CA SER A 11 -25.45 -1.63 -8.39
C SER A 11 -24.58 -1.93 -7.18
N ALA A 12 -23.35 -1.42 -7.14
CA ALA A 12 -22.52 -1.57 -5.95
C ALA A 12 -23.12 -0.74 -4.83
N SER A 13 -23.63 -1.39 -3.77
CA SER A 13 -24.35 -0.73 -2.70
C SER A 13 -23.44 0.14 -1.83
N HIS A 14 -22.15 -0.22 -1.73
CA HIS A 14 -21.20 0.47 -0.87
C HIS A 14 -19.85 0.57 -1.53
N TRP A 15 -19.23 1.71 -1.36
CA TRP A 15 -17.84 1.93 -1.68
C TRP A 15 -17.02 2.11 -0.42
N VAL A 16 -15.76 1.78 -0.51
CA VAL A 16 -14.81 2.00 0.57
C VAL A 16 -13.57 2.70 0.03
N ASP A 17 -12.95 3.46 0.92
CA ASP A 17 -11.62 4.03 0.74
C ASP A 17 -10.67 3.17 1.56
N THR A 18 -9.71 2.55 0.89
CA THR A 18 -8.71 1.73 1.55
C THR A 18 -7.35 2.37 1.42
N ARG A 19 -6.65 2.43 2.54
CA ARG A 19 -5.28 2.90 2.63
C ARG A 19 -4.39 1.77 3.08
N LEU A 20 -3.34 1.53 2.31
CA LEU A 20 -2.33 0.53 2.63
C LEU A 20 -1.00 1.26 2.87
N TYR A 21 -0.36 0.92 3.97
CA TYR A 21 0.88 1.55 4.40
C TYR A 21 2.04 0.60 4.17
N PHE A 22 2.94 0.98 3.27
CA PHE A 22 4.10 0.19 2.89
C PHE A 22 5.37 0.86 3.38
N GLU A 23 6.10 0.17 4.23
CA GLU A 23 7.39 0.65 4.69
C GLU A 23 8.47 0.27 3.67
N LEU A 24 9.21 1.25 3.19
CA LEU A 24 10.24 1.05 2.16
C LEU A 24 11.63 0.85 2.74
N GLY A 25 11.83 1.19 3.99
CA GLY A 25 13.11 1.04 4.65
C GLY A 25 13.39 2.19 5.61
N PRO A 26 14.42 2.04 6.44
CA PRO A 26 14.76 3.08 7.38
C PRO A 26 15.11 4.37 6.65
N TYR A 27 14.76 5.48 7.27
CA TYR A 27 15.26 6.78 6.81
C TYR A 27 16.75 6.83 7.11
N VAL A 28 17.53 6.89 6.04
CA VAL A 28 19.00 6.91 6.16
C VAL A 28 19.48 8.21 5.53
N PRO A 29 20.17 9.08 6.30
CA PRO A 29 20.76 10.27 5.72
C PRO A 29 21.76 9.94 4.60
N ALA A 30 21.92 10.87 3.65
CA ALA A 30 22.83 10.68 2.54
C ALA A 30 24.24 10.37 3.04
N GLY A 31 24.91 9.43 2.37
CA GLY A 31 26.29 9.05 2.72
C GLY A 31 26.43 7.96 3.76
N ILE A 32 25.34 7.53 4.39
CA ILE A 32 25.38 6.41 5.34
C ILE A 32 25.05 5.12 4.59
N PRO A 33 25.95 4.11 4.61
CA PRO A 33 25.68 2.85 3.97
C PRO A 33 24.47 2.16 4.59
N ARG A 34 23.65 1.54 3.76
CA ARG A 34 22.52 0.74 4.21
C ARG A 34 23.00 -0.66 4.56
N SER A 35 22.61 -1.15 5.72
CA SER A 35 22.89 -2.52 6.09
C SER A 35 21.84 -3.46 5.49
N ALA A 36 22.28 -4.64 5.07
CA ALA A 36 21.36 -5.71 4.74
C ALA A 36 20.76 -6.26 6.02
N ASP A 37 19.44 -6.29 6.13
CA ASP A 37 18.73 -6.73 7.32
C ASP A 37 18.05 -8.09 7.12
N GLY A 38 18.38 -8.80 6.05
CA GLY A 38 17.82 -10.11 5.75
C GLY A 38 16.52 -10.10 4.96
N HIS A 39 15.96 -8.94 4.65
CA HIS A 39 14.79 -8.84 3.79
C HIS A 39 15.18 -8.91 2.32
N ARG A 40 14.35 -9.58 1.50
CA ARG A 40 14.66 -9.85 0.09
C ARG A 40 14.91 -8.60 -0.75
N HIS A 41 14.02 -7.64 -0.65
CA HIS A 41 14.05 -6.40 -1.42
C HIS A 41 13.94 -5.22 -0.46
N TRP A 42 14.88 -5.15 0.45
CA TRP A 42 14.88 -4.17 1.49
C TRP A 42 16.25 -3.49 1.58
N PRO A 43 16.35 -2.18 1.61
CA PRO A 43 15.25 -1.22 1.45
C PRO A 43 14.75 -1.14 0.01
N VAL A 44 13.50 -0.71 -0.16
CA VAL A 44 12.86 -0.61 -1.46
C VAL A 44 13.16 0.74 -2.08
N SER A 45 13.67 0.74 -3.32
CA SER A 45 13.91 1.98 -4.07
C SER A 45 12.64 2.49 -4.72
N GLU A 46 12.66 3.73 -5.22
CA GLU A 46 11.55 4.27 -5.99
C GLU A 46 11.27 3.43 -7.25
N ALA A 47 12.32 2.98 -7.94
CA ALA A 47 12.16 2.12 -9.11
C ALA A 47 11.51 0.78 -8.74
N ASP A 48 11.94 0.18 -7.63
CA ASP A 48 11.35 -1.06 -7.13
C ASP A 48 9.89 -0.88 -6.73
N TRP A 49 9.56 0.25 -6.12
CA TRP A 49 8.18 0.58 -5.76
C TRP A 49 7.30 0.70 -7.00
N HIS A 50 7.76 1.42 -8.03
CA HIS A 50 7.02 1.52 -9.29
C HIS A 50 6.83 0.16 -9.96
N GLY A 51 7.85 -0.69 -9.93
CA GLY A 51 7.74 -2.05 -10.44
C GLY A 51 6.68 -2.87 -9.68
N PHE A 52 6.60 -2.71 -8.37
CA PHE A 52 5.58 -3.36 -7.56
C PHE A 52 4.17 -2.88 -7.95
N LEU A 53 3.98 -1.56 -8.09
CA LEU A 53 2.69 -1.02 -8.53
C LEU A 53 2.28 -1.61 -9.88
N ASP A 54 3.20 -1.64 -10.84
CA ASP A 54 2.92 -2.12 -12.19
C ASP A 54 2.60 -3.61 -12.23
N ARG A 55 3.27 -4.37 -11.41
CA ARG A 55 3.16 -5.84 -11.40
C ARG A 55 2.01 -6.34 -10.55
N GLU A 56 1.78 -5.73 -9.39
CA GLU A 56 0.88 -6.28 -8.38
C GLU A 56 -0.38 -5.46 -8.16
N VAL A 57 -0.33 -4.15 -8.34
CA VAL A 57 -1.46 -3.28 -7.98
C VAL A 57 -2.29 -2.91 -9.20
N THR A 58 -1.69 -2.35 -10.22
CA THR A 58 -2.41 -1.88 -11.40
C THR A 58 -3.22 -2.98 -12.09
N PRO A 59 -2.73 -4.23 -12.23
CA PRO A 59 -3.56 -5.28 -12.83
C PRO A 59 -4.83 -5.60 -12.03
N ARG A 60 -4.81 -5.36 -10.72
CA ARG A 60 -5.94 -5.62 -9.83
C ARG A 60 -6.90 -4.43 -9.72
N PHE A 61 -6.38 -3.22 -9.83
CA PHE A 61 -7.15 -1.97 -9.74
C PHE A 61 -6.74 -1.02 -10.86
N PRO A 62 -7.07 -1.37 -12.12
CA PRO A 62 -6.64 -0.57 -13.28
C PRO A 62 -7.33 0.79 -13.38
N ASP A 63 -8.46 0.98 -12.70
CA ASP A 63 -9.25 2.20 -12.81
C ASP A 63 -8.64 3.38 -12.04
N GLY A 64 -7.68 3.13 -11.22
CA GLY A 64 -6.94 4.20 -10.58
C GLY A 64 -6.57 3.91 -9.14
N LEU A 65 -5.50 4.55 -8.77
CA LEU A 65 -4.97 4.54 -7.41
C LEU A 65 -4.22 5.85 -7.20
N SER A 66 -4.01 6.18 -5.95
CA SER A 66 -3.19 7.34 -5.59
C SER A 66 -2.11 6.91 -4.61
N VAL A 67 -0.97 7.56 -4.67
CA VAL A 67 0.15 7.26 -3.78
C VAL A 67 0.60 8.55 -3.10
N GLN A 68 0.84 8.46 -1.81
CA GLN A 68 1.44 9.54 -1.03
C GLN A 68 2.75 9.08 -0.42
N ASP A 69 3.74 9.94 -0.48
CA ASP A 69 4.96 9.75 0.28
C ASP A 69 4.72 10.20 1.71
N VAL A 70 5.05 9.33 2.64
CA VAL A 70 4.99 9.65 4.07
C VAL A 70 6.23 9.10 4.74
N TYR A 71 6.50 9.57 5.94
CA TYR A 71 7.44 8.84 6.76
C TYR A 71 6.76 8.41 8.05
N GLY A 72 7.06 7.19 8.47
CA GLY A 72 6.50 6.62 9.68
C GLY A 72 7.49 6.71 10.83
N GLN A 73 6.95 6.75 12.02
CA GLN A 73 7.77 6.76 13.23
C GLN A 73 7.10 5.91 14.31
N TRP A 74 7.90 5.07 14.93
CA TRP A 74 7.42 4.29 16.07
C TRP A 74 8.57 4.01 17.02
N LYS A 75 8.23 3.68 18.24
CA LYS A 75 9.23 3.33 19.25
C LYS A 75 8.82 2.04 19.94
N GLY A 76 9.64 1.02 19.83
CA GLY A 76 9.47 -0.21 20.57
C GLY A 76 9.75 0.00 22.06
N VAL A 77 9.23 -0.90 22.89
CA VAL A 77 9.36 -0.77 24.35
C VAL A 77 10.80 -0.82 24.82
N HIS A 78 11.68 -1.44 24.05
CA HIS A 78 13.10 -1.55 24.39
C HIS A 78 14.00 -0.61 23.60
N ASP A 79 13.42 0.20 22.72
CA ASP A 79 14.20 1.12 21.90
C ASP A 79 14.53 2.40 22.67
N ALA A 80 15.77 2.83 22.57
CA ALA A 80 16.21 4.08 23.19
C ALA A 80 15.71 5.31 22.43
N VAL A 81 15.57 5.19 21.11
CA VAL A 81 15.14 6.27 20.22
C VAL A 81 14.06 5.78 19.29
N PRO A 82 13.25 6.68 18.70
CA PRO A 82 12.25 6.29 17.71
C PRO A 82 12.88 5.70 16.45
N ASN A 83 12.18 4.74 15.87
CA ASN A 83 12.47 4.26 14.53
C ASN A 83 11.77 5.17 13.51
N ARG A 84 12.43 5.46 12.41
CA ARG A 84 11.88 6.28 11.32
C ARG A 84 12.07 5.56 10.00
N ALA A 85 11.02 5.57 9.20
CA ALA A 85 11.04 4.86 7.92
C ALA A 85 10.41 5.70 6.81
N ARG A 86 10.98 5.56 5.61
CA ARG A 86 10.33 6.00 4.38
C ARG A 86 9.17 5.07 4.12
N SER A 87 8.01 5.63 3.79
CA SER A 87 6.80 4.84 3.57
C SER A 87 5.99 5.43 2.43
N LYS A 88 5.14 4.57 1.84
CA LYS A 88 4.16 4.95 0.84
C LYS A 88 2.78 4.61 1.39
N VAL A 89 1.83 5.50 1.17
CA VAL A 89 0.43 5.19 1.38
C VAL A 89 -0.23 5.02 0.03
N LEU A 90 -0.80 3.86 -0.20
CA LEU A 90 -1.57 3.56 -1.40
C LEU A 90 -3.05 3.75 -1.06
N LEU A 91 -3.71 4.63 -1.80
CA LEU A 91 -5.12 4.93 -1.62
C LEU A 91 -5.90 4.37 -2.81
N ILE A 92 -6.89 3.54 -2.52
CA ILE A 92 -7.75 2.96 -3.54
C ILE A 92 -9.20 3.07 -3.08
N ASP A 93 -10.06 3.61 -3.94
CA ASP A 93 -11.51 3.62 -3.73
C ASP A 93 -12.12 2.57 -4.64
N TYR A 94 -12.97 1.73 -4.07
CA TYR A 94 -13.56 0.62 -4.83
C TYR A 94 -14.88 0.18 -4.21
N PRO A 95 -15.77 -0.46 -5.01
CA PRO A 95 -16.95 -1.11 -4.45
C PRO A 95 -16.57 -2.22 -3.47
N ASP A 96 -17.21 -2.25 -2.32
CA ASP A 96 -16.93 -3.24 -1.27
C ASP A 96 -17.54 -4.60 -1.64
N THR A 97 -16.79 -5.35 -2.44
CA THR A 97 -17.17 -6.69 -2.88
C THR A 97 -16.17 -7.72 -2.36
N ALA A 98 -16.58 -8.98 -2.30
CA ALA A 98 -15.68 -10.06 -1.93
C ALA A 98 -14.46 -10.14 -2.86
N ALA A 99 -14.67 -9.93 -4.16
CA ALA A 99 -13.59 -9.94 -5.15
C ALA A 99 -12.57 -8.84 -4.88
N ASN A 100 -13.03 -7.62 -4.61
CA ASN A 100 -12.12 -6.51 -4.31
C ASN A 100 -11.41 -6.68 -2.99
N ARG A 101 -12.07 -7.20 -1.96
CA ARG A 101 -11.40 -7.54 -0.70
C ARG A 101 -10.29 -8.56 -0.90
N SER A 102 -10.53 -9.57 -1.75
CA SER A 102 -9.49 -10.55 -2.09
C SER A 102 -8.32 -9.93 -2.85
N ARG A 103 -8.58 -8.97 -3.73
CA ARG A 103 -7.53 -8.25 -4.45
C ARG A 103 -6.64 -7.45 -3.50
N ILE A 104 -7.22 -6.80 -2.51
CA ILE A 104 -6.46 -6.09 -1.46
C ILE A 104 -5.58 -7.06 -0.68
N LEU A 105 -6.14 -8.20 -0.26
CA LEU A 105 -5.35 -9.21 0.45
C LEU A 105 -4.19 -9.73 -0.40
N ALA A 106 -4.40 -9.92 -1.70
CA ALA A 106 -3.35 -10.37 -2.61
C ALA A 106 -2.21 -9.35 -2.73
N ILE A 107 -2.55 -8.06 -2.80
CA ILE A 107 -1.54 -6.99 -2.83
C ILE A 107 -0.69 -7.01 -1.55
N ARG A 108 -1.34 -7.10 -0.40
CA ARG A 108 -0.65 -7.16 0.89
C ARG A 108 0.26 -8.37 1.00
N SER A 109 -0.23 -9.53 0.58
CA SER A 109 0.55 -10.77 0.59
C SER A 109 1.75 -10.69 -0.34
N ALA A 110 1.58 -10.14 -1.54
CA ALA A 110 2.67 -9.96 -2.50
C ALA A 110 3.79 -9.09 -1.93
N TRP A 111 3.42 -7.99 -1.27
CA TRP A 111 4.41 -7.12 -0.62
C TRP A 111 5.18 -7.85 0.47
N LYS A 112 4.48 -8.56 1.34
CA LYS A 112 5.13 -9.31 2.43
C LYS A 112 6.07 -10.39 1.93
N GLN A 113 5.69 -11.11 0.88
CA GLN A 113 6.54 -12.12 0.27
C GLN A 113 7.76 -11.52 -0.41
N TRP A 114 7.59 -10.39 -1.06
CA TRP A 114 8.65 -9.75 -1.81
C TRP A 114 9.68 -9.07 -0.93
N THR A 115 9.23 -8.41 0.14
CA THR A 115 10.11 -7.65 1.04
C THR A 115 10.55 -8.40 2.28
N GLY A 116 9.79 -9.42 2.69
CA GLY A 116 9.99 -10.08 3.98
C GLY A 116 9.32 -9.35 5.14
N GLU A 117 8.61 -8.26 4.89
CA GLU A 117 7.87 -7.55 5.93
C GLU A 117 6.77 -8.43 6.52
N GLN A 118 6.52 -8.27 7.82
CA GLN A 118 5.54 -9.09 8.52
C GLN A 118 4.11 -8.59 8.37
N SER A 119 3.94 -7.29 8.10
CA SER A 119 2.61 -6.69 8.05
C SER A 119 2.55 -5.53 7.08
N VAL A 120 1.35 -5.28 6.58
CA VAL A 120 0.98 -4.06 5.87
C VAL A 120 -0.25 -3.52 6.57
N LEU A 121 -0.14 -2.34 7.16
CA LEU A 121 -1.30 -1.72 7.81
C LEU A 121 -2.35 -1.39 6.76
N GLN A 122 -3.57 -1.80 7.02
CA GLN A 122 -4.73 -1.47 6.20
C GLN A 122 -5.73 -0.69 7.02
N VAL A 123 -6.17 0.44 6.48
CA VAL A 123 -7.30 1.21 7.01
C VAL A 123 -8.35 1.27 5.92
N THR A 124 -9.55 0.81 6.24
CA THR A 124 -10.67 0.82 5.29
C THR A 124 -11.85 1.53 5.95
N ILE A 125 -12.38 2.52 5.25
CA ILE A 125 -13.53 3.29 5.73
C ILE A 125 -14.62 3.32 4.66
N PRO A 126 -15.90 3.36 5.07
CA PRO A 126 -16.98 3.61 4.12
C PRO A 126 -16.79 4.95 3.43
N ALA A 127 -17.12 5.02 2.15
CA ALA A 127 -16.94 6.23 1.36
C ALA A 127 -18.14 6.47 0.45
N GLU A 128 -18.50 7.72 0.31
CA GLU A 128 -19.41 8.18 -0.72
C GLU A 128 -18.57 8.61 -1.91
N VAL A 129 -18.78 7.97 -3.07
CA VAL A 129 -17.97 8.22 -4.26
C VAL A 129 -18.87 8.64 -5.40
N SER A 130 -18.49 9.70 -6.09
CA SER A 130 -19.18 10.17 -7.29
C SER A 130 -18.15 10.59 -8.34
N PHE A 131 -18.54 10.48 -9.59
CA PHE A 131 -17.70 10.80 -10.74
C PHE A 131 -18.28 11.91 -11.58
#